data_717df836488f40a2007626f28526a338
#
_entry.id   717df836488f40a2007626f28526a338
#
_cell.length_a   1.000
_cell.length_b   1.000
_cell.length_c   1.000
_cell.angle_alpha   90.00
_cell.angle_beta   90.00
_cell.angle_gamma   90.00
#
_symmetry.space_group_name_H-M   'P 1'
#
loop_
_entity.id
_entity.type
_entity.pdbx_description
1 polymer ?
#
loop_
_entity_poly.entity_id
_entity_poly.type
_entity_poly.pdbx_seq_one_letter_code
_entity_poly.pdbx_strand_id
1 'polypeptide(L)'
;MTFSIDGQDVDLKNYVLINKIDYGSSMTKTHTIKWKWPYFGEYDDAADFINKNITINVEATGRQAGNDLLTTIKNKAVLDNINSTYVNNTTPGIDLSLAPSNTNGKGVYILNGTENNTYPIYYYRGNVNDNNLIYANYCWKIVRTTETGGIKIVYNGVPTNGKCSNTGTNSQLDTKSAFNSASSSITYTSLTSVGYMYGDKILIAEREKYKTHLEDLGTSKYTETLAGSSITRTRHNQNAYSSAVKNIVDTWYKENILTNFSGMLEDTIWCNDRALSTGTYSIDNFDSNTYFAYAGRDRLVTSTTPSLTCSRDIDKFTVSKSNGNGDLEYPVGLLTADEITYAGVGWFGYSSDSYLATGLRFWVMTPSRYVKVSNEQHVFDYNAERLGNDGVSNAYGVRPSVSLKNGVDILSGNGTEDNPYIVKP
;
A
#
# COMPACT_ATOMS: atom_id res chain seq x y z
N MET A 1 37.57 -0.33 -35.46
CA MET A 1 37.12 -1.71 -35.33
C MET A 1 35.62 -1.73 -35.38
N THR A 2 35.02 -2.52 -36.24
CA THR A 2 33.58 -2.73 -36.33
C THR A 2 33.27 -4.16 -35.88
N PHE A 3 32.14 -4.31 -35.20
CA PHE A 3 31.63 -5.59 -34.74
C PHE A 3 30.33 -5.93 -35.47
N SER A 4 30.15 -7.17 -35.82
CA SER A 4 28.86 -7.67 -36.26
C SER A 4 28.48 -8.91 -35.47
N ILE A 5 27.18 -9.04 -35.15
CA ILE A 5 26.62 -10.21 -34.50
C ILE A 5 25.56 -10.77 -35.41
N ASP A 6 25.70 -12.05 -35.74
CA ASP A 6 24.81 -12.77 -36.66
C ASP A 6 24.64 -12.04 -38.01
N GLY A 7 25.70 -11.36 -38.46
CA GLY A 7 25.75 -10.66 -39.74
C GLY A 7 25.23 -9.22 -39.73
N GLN A 8 24.82 -8.67 -38.56
CA GLN A 8 24.41 -7.27 -38.40
C GLN A 8 25.48 -6.48 -37.67
N ASP A 9 25.83 -5.28 -38.17
CA ASP A 9 26.75 -4.37 -37.50
C ASP A 9 26.14 -3.82 -36.22
N VAL A 10 26.93 -3.86 -35.14
CA VAL A 10 26.45 -3.53 -33.79
C VAL A 10 27.40 -2.63 -33.03
N ASP A 11 26.84 -1.81 -32.16
CA ASP A 11 27.58 -1.14 -31.08
C ASP A 11 27.56 -2.01 -29.82
N LEU A 12 28.68 -2.62 -29.48
CA LEU A 12 28.77 -3.55 -28.33
C LEU A 12 28.47 -2.90 -26.98
N LYS A 13 28.54 -1.57 -26.85
CA LYS A 13 28.28 -0.90 -25.57
C LYS A 13 26.83 -1.03 -25.12
N ASN A 14 25.91 -1.14 -26.08
CA ASN A 14 24.47 -1.12 -25.80
C ASN A 14 23.72 -2.30 -26.48
N TYR A 15 24.45 -3.31 -26.94
CA TYR A 15 23.83 -4.40 -27.69
C TYR A 15 23.22 -5.46 -26.76
N VAL A 16 21.93 -5.73 -26.95
CA VAL A 16 21.22 -6.80 -26.25
C VAL A 16 21.22 -8.04 -27.14
N LEU A 17 22.03 -9.05 -26.78
CA LEU A 17 22.16 -10.30 -27.52
C LEU A 17 20.87 -11.12 -27.54
N ILE A 18 20.17 -11.19 -26.39
CA ILE A 18 18.94 -11.96 -26.23
C ILE A 18 17.98 -11.09 -25.44
N ASN A 19 16.87 -10.71 -26.07
CA ASN A 19 15.84 -9.91 -25.40
C ASN A 19 14.83 -10.80 -24.64
N LYS A 20 14.53 -11.99 -25.13
CA LYS A 20 13.59 -12.92 -24.53
C LYS A 20 13.87 -14.35 -24.94
N ILE A 21 13.79 -15.28 -23.99
CA ILE A 21 13.76 -16.72 -24.25
C ILE A 21 12.41 -17.24 -23.78
N ASP A 22 11.63 -17.85 -24.66
CA ASP A 22 10.33 -18.41 -24.30
C ASP A 22 10.50 -19.72 -23.49
N TYR A 23 9.63 -19.88 -22.48
CA TYR A 23 9.62 -21.06 -21.62
C TYR A 23 9.43 -22.34 -22.46
N GLY A 24 10.23 -23.36 -22.19
CA GLY A 24 10.20 -24.62 -22.93
C GLY A 24 11.05 -24.64 -24.21
N SER A 25 11.65 -23.51 -24.63
CA SER A 25 12.63 -23.48 -25.70
C SER A 25 14.02 -23.92 -25.21
N SER A 26 14.90 -24.29 -26.12
CA SER A 26 16.31 -24.61 -25.78
C SER A 26 16.94 -23.38 -25.10
N MET A 27 17.50 -23.58 -23.93
CA MET A 27 18.24 -22.55 -23.17
C MET A 27 19.57 -22.16 -23.80
N THR A 28 20.02 -22.91 -24.84
CA THR A 28 21.26 -22.63 -25.52
C THR A 28 21.00 -21.84 -26.78
N LYS A 29 21.60 -20.65 -26.89
CA LYS A 29 21.64 -19.80 -28.08
C LYS A 29 23.10 -19.64 -28.50
N THR A 30 23.37 -19.82 -29.77
CA THR A 30 24.71 -19.60 -30.37
C THR A 30 24.66 -18.33 -31.19
N HIS A 31 25.56 -17.41 -30.92
CA HIS A 31 25.72 -16.18 -31.69
C HIS A 31 27.10 -16.16 -32.32
N THR A 32 27.18 -15.71 -33.57
CA THR A 32 28.43 -15.54 -34.28
C THR A 32 28.87 -14.11 -34.20
N ILE A 33 29.95 -13.85 -33.46
CA ILE A 33 30.55 -12.53 -33.34
C ILE A 33 31.69 -12.43 -34.36
N LYS A 34 31.62 -11.46 -35.26
CA LYS A 34 32.69 -11.12 -36.18
C LYS A 34 33.16 -9.71 -35.91
N TRP A 35 34.44 -9.51 -36.08
CA TRP A 35 35.01 -8.17 -36.03
C TRP A 35 35.82 -7.90 -37.25
N LYS A 36 35.89 -6.66 -37.69
CA LYS A 36 36.70 -6.21 -38.78
C LYS A 36 37.61 -5.09 -38.28
N TRP A 37 38.90 -5.27 -38.49
CA TRP A 37 39.89 -4.25 -38.28
C TRP A 37 39.99 -3.39 -39.55
N PRO A 38 39.80 -2.08 -39.49
CA PRO A 38 40.04 -1.25 -40.67
C PRO A 38 41.54 -1.22 -40.98
N TYR A 39 41.87 -1.55 -42.23
CA TYR A 39 43.24 -1.40 -42.72
C TYR A 39 43.46 0.02 -43.21
N PHE A 40 44.48 0.70 -42.66
CA PHE A 40 44.79 2.07 -42.98
C PHE A 40 46.04 2.26 -43.84
N GLY A 41 46.44 1.26 -44.57
CA GLY A 41 47.54 1.30 -45.51
C GLY A 41 48.92 0.97 -44.92
N GLU A 42 49.98 1.56 -45.42
CA GLU A 42 51.37 1.20 -45.10
C GLU A 42 51.81 1.43 -43.64
N TYR A 43 50.94 2.03 -42.83
CA TYR A 43 51.25 2.36 -41.44
C TYR A 43 50.66 1.36 -40.41
N ASP A 44 49.98 0.35 -40.87
CA ASP A 44 49.50 -0.71 -39.97
C ASP A 44 50.63 -1.70 -39.65
N ASP A 45 51.39 -1.44 -38.58
CA ASP A 45 52.40 -2.35 -38.11
C ASP A 45 51.76 -3.55 -37.41
N ALA A 46 51.85 -4.71 -38.05
CA ALA A 46 51.34 -5.97 -37.49
C ALA A 46 51.93 -6.29 -36.11
N ALA A 47 53.10 -5.76 -35.79
CA ALA A 47 53.77 -5.95 -34.51
C ALA A 47 52.99 -5.29 -33.35
N ASP A 48 52.24 -4.21 -33.61
CA ASP A 48 51.43 -3.54 -32.61
C ASP A 48 50.20 -4.37 -32.14
N PHE A 49 49.83 -5.38 -32.90
CA PHE A 49 48.64 -6.22 -32.65
C PHE A 49 48.99 -7.69 -32.32
N ILE A 50 50.25 -8.09 -32.46
CA ILE A 50 50.74 -9.41 -32.08
C ILE A 50 50.61 -9.55 -30.55
N ASN A 51 49.98 -10.63 -30.10
CA ASN A 51 49.73 -10.91 -28.68
C ASN A 51 48.78 -9.92 -27.94
N LYS A 52 47.97 -9.16 -28.65
CA LYS A 52 46.86 -8.40 -28.03
C LYS A 52 45.64 -9.27 -27.87
N ASN A 53 45.07 -9.26 -26.69
CA ASN A 53 43.82 -9.93 -26.38
C ASN A 53 42.64 -8.96 -26.49
N ILE A 54 41.60 -9.38 -27.17
CA ILE A 54 40.30 -8.67 -27.13
C ILE A 54 39.45 -9.41 -26.10
N THR A 55 39.08 -8.70 -25.03
CA THR A 55 38.18 -9.25 -24.02
C THR A 55 36.80 -8.68 -24.26
N ILE A 56 35.83 -9.54 -24.52
CA ILE A 56 34.42 -9.20 -24.59
C ILE A 56 33.75 -9.68 -23.29
N ASN A 57 33.33 -8.74 -22.44
CA ASN A 57 32.56 -9.08 -21.26
C ASN A 57 31.09 -9.24 -21.66
N VAL A 58 30.55 -10.43 -21.45
CA VAL A 58 29.12 -10.71 -21.61
C VAL A 58 28.52 -10.82 -20.23
N GLU A 59 27.65 -9.88 -19.85
CA GLU A 59 26.86 -9.96 -18.64
C GLU A 59 25.47 -10.49 -19.01
N ALA A 60 25.12 -11.67 -18.51
CA ALA A 60 23.80 -12.25 -18.67
C ALA A 60 23.06 -12.22 -17.34
N THR A 61 22.07 -11.35 -17.23
CA THR A 61 21.06 -11.39 -16.16
C THR A 61 19.86 -12.17 -16.69
N GLY A 62 19.76 -13.45 -16.34
CA GLY A 62 18.58 -14.26 -16.64
C GLY A 62 17.49 -13.99 -15.61
N ARG A 63 16.38 -13.37 -16.02
CA ARG A 63 15.10 -13.49 -15.33
C ARG A 63 14.24 -14.47 -16.09
N GLN A 64 13.67 -15.44 -15.37
CA GLN A 64 12.60 -16.24 -15.94
C GLN A 64 11.41 -15.29 -16.18
N ALA A 65 11.16 -14.93 -17.45
CA ALA A 65 10.06 -14.05 -17.79
C ALA A 65 8.75 -14.72 -17.33
N GLY A 66 8.01 -14.04 -16.44
CA GLY A 66 6.73 -14.53 -15.95
C GLY A 66 6.73 -15.13 -14.55
N ASN A 67 7.86 -15.11 -13.82
CA ASN A 67 7.90 -15.60 -12.43
C ASN A 67 7.97 -14.47 -11.39
N ASP A 68 7.92 -13.22 -11.81
CA ASP A 68 7.77 -12.11 -10.88
C ASP A 68 6.33 -11.96 -10.42
N LEU A 69 6.17 -11.46 -9.21
CA LEU A 69 4.87 -11.36 -8.55
C LEU A 69 3.91 -10.42 -9.29
N LEU A 70 4.40 -9.32 -9.84
CA LEU A 70 3.58 -8.37 -10.60
C LEU A 70 3.02 -9.01 -11.88
N THR A 71 3.86 -9.73 -12.65
CA THR A 71 3.43 -10.43 -13.87
C THR A 71 2.42 -11.54 -13.54
N THR A 72 2.63 -12.26 -12.43
CA THR A 72 1.67 -13.27 -11.96
C THR A 72 0.31 -12.66 -11.65
N ILE A 73 0.26 -11.52 -10.95
CA ILE A 73 -0.99 -10.82 -10.65
C ILE A 73 -1.66 -10.29 -11.92
N LYS A 74 -0.90 -9.72 -12.87
CA LYS A 74 -1.42 -9.26 -14.16
C LYS A 74 -2.05 -10.40 -14.96
N ASN A 75 -1.38 -11.53 -15.03
CA ASN A 75 -1.88 -12.71 -15.76
C ASN A 75 -3.17 -13.24 -15.12
N LYS A 76 -3.22 -13.23 -13.79
CA LYS A 76 -4.44 -13.60 -13.05
C LYS A 76 -5.58 -12.63 -13.35
N ALA A 77 -5.34 -11.33 -13.38
CA ALA A 77 -6.35 -10.34 -13.72
C ALA A 77 -6.94 -10.58 -15.13
N VAL A 78 -6.10 -10.97 -16.10
CA VAL A 78 -6.55 -11.33 -17.45
C VAL A 78 -7.43 -12.56 -17.41
N LEU A 79 -7.05 -13.62 -16.70
CA LEU A 79 -7.82 -14.86 -16.60
C LEU A 79 -9.15 -14.64 -15.89
N ASP A 80 -9.15 -13.91 -14.79
CA ASP A 80 -10.37 -13.61 -14.02
C ASP A 80 -11.34 -12.75 -14.86
N ASN A 81 -10.82 -11.84 -15.67
CA ASN A 81 -11.63 -11.00 -16.57
C ASN A 81 -12.19 -11.75 -17.79
N ILE A 82 -11.50 -12.76 -18.30
CA ILE A 82 -12.02 -13.62 -19.37
C ILE A 82 -13.22 -14.42 -18.88
N ASN A 83 -13.20 -14.83 -17.62
CA ASN A 83 -14.24 -15.67 -17.01
C ASN A 83 -15.34 -14.84 -16.33
N SER A 84 -15.20 -13.53 -16.20
CA SER A 84 -16.20 -12.63 -15.62
C SER A 84 -16.74 -11.65 -16.68
N THR A 85 -18.02 -11.32 -16.56
CA THR A 85 -18.64 -10.24 -17.34
C THR A 85 -18.10 -8.85 -17.01
N TYR A 86 -17.14 -8.73 -16.12
CA TYR A 86 -16.61 -7.50 -15.53
C TYR A 86 -15.16 -7.28 -15.96
N VAL A 87 -14.96 -6.69 -17.11
CA VAL A 87 -13.64 -6.63 -17.75
C VAL A 87 -12.80 -5.41 -17.30
N ASN A 88 -13.40 -4.40 -16.68
CA ASN A 88 -12.66 -3.16 -16.36
C ASN A 88 -13.42 -2.27 -15.38
N ASN A 89 -12.74 -1.69 -14.38
CA ASN A 89 -13.33 -0.67 -13.52
C ASN A 89 -13.70 0.64 -14.23
N THR A 90 -13.25 0.83 -15.45
CA THR A 90 -13.70 1.95 -16.32
C THR A 90 -15.02 1.66 -17.01
N THR A 91 -15.47 0.41 -16.99
CA THR A 91 -16.79 0.00 -17.47
C THR A 91 -17.69 -0.22 -16.26
N PRO A 92 -18.94 0.27 -16.23
CA PRO A 92 -19.86 0.05 -15.13
C PRO A 92 -20.18 -1.45 -15.03
N GLY A 93 -19.45 -2.17 -14.19
CA GLY A 93 -19.56 -3.62 -14.11
C GLY A 93 -19.58 -4.14 -12.70
N ILE A 94 -18.72 -3.61 -11.81
CA ILE A 94 -18.66 -4.04 -10.41
C ILE A 94 -19.43 -3.04 -9.57
N ASP A 95 -20.51 -3.51 -8.96
CA ASP A 95 -21.18 -2.75 -7.92
C ASP A 95 -20.42 -2.91 -6.60
N LEU A 96 -19.65 -1.91 -6.23
CA LEU A 96 -18.85 -1.90 -5.00
C LEU A 96 -19.73 -1.80 -3.73
N SER A 97 -21.01 -1.49 -3.85
CA SER A 97 -21.97 -1.51 -2.74
C SER A 97 -22.45 -2.93 -2.39
N LEU A 98 -22.26 -3.87 -3.29
CA LEU A 98 -22.64 -5.27 -3.08
C LEU A 98 -21.45 -6.10 -2.59
N ALA A 99 -21.74 -7.09 -1.76
CA ALA A 99 -20.76 -8.09 -1.36
C ALA A 99 -20.21 -8.85 -2.57
N PRO A 100 -18.92 -9.17 -2.63
CA PRO A 100 -18.37 -10.00 -3.67
C PRO A 100 -18.98 -11.40 -3.65
N SER A 101 -19.25 -11.91 -4.82
CA SER A 101 -19.72 -13.29 -5.02
C SER A 101 -19.07 -13.87 -6.26
N ASN A 102 -19.27 -15.14 -6.54
CA ASN A 102 -18.78 -15.75 -7.79
C ASN A 102 -19.37 -15.11 -9.05
N THR A 103 -20.48 -14.38 -8.91
CA THR A 103 -21.16 -13.68 -10.01
C THR A 103 -20.98 -12.16 -9.95
N ASN A 104 -20.45 -11.62 -8.84
CA ASN A 104 -20.25 -10.18 -8.65
C ASN A 104 -18.86 -9.89 -8.09
N GLY A 105 -17.84 -10.13 -8.91
CA GLY A 105 -16.56 -9.52 -8.66
C GLY A 105 -15.66 -10.19 -7.62
N LYS A 106 -15.59 -11.52 -7.60
CA LYS A 106 -14.50 -12.25 -6.95
C LYS A 106 -13.33 -12.41 -7.92
N GLY A 107 -12.14 -11.99 -7.53
CA GLY A 107 -10.93 -12.14 -8.35
C GLY A 107 -9.99 -10.95 -8.30
N VAL A 108 -9.22 -10.73 -9.37
CA VAL A 108 -8.28 -9.61 -9.54
C VAL A 108 -8.83 -8.63 -10.58
N TYR A 109 -8.85 -7.36 -10.23
CA TYR A 109 -9.40 -6.28 -11.05
C TYR A 109 -8.39 -5.19 -11.30
N ILE A 110 -8.61 -4.40 -12.36
CA ILE A 110 -7.77 -3.27 -12.76
C ILE A 110 -8.46 -1.96 -12.39
N LEU A 111 -7.71 -1.05 -11.77
CA LEU A 111 -8.08 0.34 -11.53
C LEU A 111 -7.11 1.25 -12.29
N ASN A 112 -7.64 2.12 -13.14
CA ASN A 112 -6.89 3.16 -13.83
C ASN A 112 -7.17 4.52 -13.17
N GLY A 113 -6.24 5.47 -13.26
CA GLY A 113 -6.47 6.84 -12.82
C GLY A 113 -6.19 7.09 -11.33
N THR A 114 -5.19 6.43 -10.76
CA THR A 114 -4.63 6.76 -9.44
C THR A 114 -3.52 7.81 -9.54
N GLU A 115 -3.01 8.28 -8.40
CA GLU A 115 -1.84 9.14 -8.34
C GLU A 115 -0.64 8.46 -9.01
N ASN A 116 0.14 9.21 -9.80
CA ASN A 116 1.37 8.73 -10.47
C ASN A 116 1.19 7.49 -11.36
N ASN A 117 0.31 7.55 -12.31
CA ASN A 117 -0.09 6.52 -13.29
C ASN A 117 1.02 5.83 -14.11
N THR A 118 2.18 5.52 -13.56
CA THR A 118 3.21 4.76 -14.25
C THR A 118 2.75 3.33 -14.52
N TYR A 119 2.00 2.76 -13.56
CA TYR A 119 1.44 1.41 -13.65
C TYR A 119 -0.04 1.42 -13.26
N PRO A 120 -0.91 0.67 -13.95
CA PRO A 120 -2.27 0.43 -13.50
C PRO A 120 -2.25 -0.36 -12.19
N ILE A 121 -3.24 -0.12 -11.33
CA ILE A 121 -3.39 -0.83 -10.07
C ILE A 121 -4.21 -2.11 -10.32
N TYR A 122 -3.69 -3.23 -9.88
CA TYR A 122 -4.40 -4.51 -9.79
C TYR A 122 -4.75 -4.76 -8.34
N TYR A 123 -6.01 -5.05 -8.02
CA TYR A 123 -6.43 -5.31 -6.65
C TYR A 123 -7.24 -6.61 -6.55
N TYR A 124 -7.07 -7.29 -5.43
CA TYR A 124 -7.82 -8.49 -5.09
C TYR A 124 -9.15 -8.14 -4.44
N ARG A 125 -10.22 -8.87 -4.82
CA ARG A 125 -11.58 -8.67 -4.31
C ARG A 125 -12.24 -9.99 -3.96
N GLY A 126 -12.98 -10.01 -2.84
CA GLY A 126 -13.75 -11.16 -2.39
C GLY A 126 -12.91 -12.22 -1.68
N ASN A 127 -13.49 -13.38 -1.45
CA ASN A 127 -12.79 -14.49 -0.81
C ASN A 127 -11.95 -15.27 -1.84
N VAL A 128 -10.88 -14.64 -2.30
CA VAL A 128 -9.84 -15.29 -3.08
C VAL A 128 -8.96 -16.14 -2.17
N ASN A 129 -8.46 -17.25 -2.66
CA ASN A 129 -7.65 -18.19 -1.88
C ASN A 129 -6.20 -18.32 -2.37
N ASP A 130 -5.79 -17.47 -3.30
CA ASP A 130 -4.49 -17.53 -3.99
C ASP A 130 -3.71 -16.22 -3.94
N ASN A 131 -3.92 -15.44 -2.88
CA ASN A 131 -3.22 -14.21 -2.58
C ASN A 131 -2.35 -14.29 -1.31
N ASN A 132 -1.97 -15.51 -0.90
CA ASN A 132 -1.11 -15.70 0.25
C ASN A 132 0.36 -15.67 -0.15
N LEU A 133 1.18 -15.06 0.71
CA LEU A 133 2.60 -14.85 0.50
C LEU A 133 3.35 -15.00 1.81
N ILE A 134 4.56 -15.59 1.78
CA ILE A 134 5.51 -15.58 2.89
C ILE A 134 6.66 -14.62 2.55
N TYR A 135 6.86 -13.65 3.43
CA TYR A 135 7.96 -12.70 3.40
C TYR A 135 8.39 -12.37 4.83
N ALA A 136 9.69 -12.23 5.06
CA ALA A 136 10.24 -11.91 6.38
C ALA A 136 9.77 -12.85 7.50
N ASN A 137 9.60 -14.14 7.20
CA ASN A 137 9.10 -15.18 8.10
C ASN A 137 7.64 -14.98 8.57
N TYR A 138 6.89 -14.13 7.91
CA TYR A 138 5.46 -13.89 8.18
C TYR A 138 4.60 -14.24 6.99
N CYS A 139 3.36 -14.60 7.28
CA CYS A 139 2.29 -14.72 6.31
C CYS A 139 1.70 -13.34 6.00
N TRP A 140 1.43 -13.11 4.74
CA TRP A 140 0.80 -11.89 4.24
C TRP A 140 -0.32 -12.23 3.27
N LYS A 141 -1.31 -11.34 3.19
CA LYS A 141 -2.28 -11.33 2.09
C LYS A 141 -1.89 -10.23 1.10
N ILE A 142 -1.81 -10.56 -0.18
CA ILE A 142 -1.64 -9.56 -1.23
C ILE A 142 -2.95 -8.79 -1.36
N VAL A 143 -2.86 -7.45 -1.33
CA VAL A 143 -4.01 -6.55 -1.40
C VAL A 143 -4.15 -5.96 -2.79
N ARG A 144 -3.11 -5.29 -3.27
CA ARG A 144 -3.06 -4.63 -4.57
C ARG A 144 -1.63 -4.44 -5.05
N THR A 145 -1.47 -4.06 -6.32
CA THR A 145 -0.22 -3.46 -6.79
C THR A 145 -0.16 -1.99 -6.42
N THR A 146 1.02 -1.39 -6.51
CA THR A 146 1.26 0.04 -6.26
C THR A 146 1.41 0.80 -7.58
N GLU A 147 1.43 2.11 -7.51
CA GLU A 147 1.59 3.04 -8.64
C GLU A 147 2.97 2.88 -9.31
N THR A 148 3.94 2.31 -8.60
CA THR A 148 5.31 2.00 -9.09
C THR A 148 5.46 0.57 -9.61
N GLY A 149 4.38 -0.22 -9.56
CA GLY A 149 4.38 -1.63 -9.94
C GLY A 149 4.85 -2.56 -8.83
N GLY A 150 5.04 -2.07 -7.61
CA GLY A 150 5.25 -2.87 -6.41
C GLY A 150 3.98 -3.56 -5.93
N ILE A 151 4.04 -4.23 -4.79
CA ILE A 151 2.94 -5.06 -4.29
C ILE A 151 2.65 -4.73 -2.83
N LYS A 152 1.47 -4.17 -2.54
CA LYS A 152 1.02 -3.89 -1.18
C LYS A 152 0.45 -5.16 -0.54
N ILE A 153 0.98 -5.48 0.64
CA ILE A 153 0.63 -6.67 1.41
C ILE A 153 0.24 -6.30 2.84
N VAL A 154 -0.64 -7.08 3.44
CA VAL A 154 -1.09 -6.91 4.82
C VAL A 154 -0.75 -8.14 5.65
N TYR A 155 -0.25 -7.93 6.86
CA TYR A 155 0.13 -8.95 7.81
C TYR A 155 -1.00 -9.95 8.07
N ASN A 156 -0.68 -11.24 8.08
CA ASN A 156 -1.61 -12.34 8.35
C ASN A 156 -0.99 -13.43 9.23
N GLY A 157 -0.14 -13.04 10.19
CA GLY A 157 0.40 -13.97 11.20
C GLY A 157 1.70 -14.67 10.81
N VAL A 158 2.01 -15.72 11.54
CA VAL A 158 3.23 -16.52 11.37
C VAL A 158 2.88 -17.82 10.63
N PRO A 159 3.69 -18.26 9.65
CA PRO A 159 3.43 -19.51 8.94
C PRO A 159 3.55 -20.71 9.89
N THR A 160 2.65 -21.66 9.75
CA THR A 160 2.69 -22.94 10.46
C THR A 160 2.99 -24.05 9.45
N ASN A 161 4.14 -24.70 9.59
CA ASN A 161 4.61 -25.72 8.63
C ASN A 161 4.63 -25.23 7.17
N GLY A 162 5.01 -23.97 6.95
CA GLY A 162 5.05 -23.34 5.63
C GLY A 162 3.68 -22.92 5.05
N LYS A 163 2.61 -23.02 5.83
CA LYS A 163 1.25 -22.66 5.41
C LYS A 163 0.79 -21.35 6.06
N CYS A 164 -0.16 -20.67 5.41
CA CYS A 164 -0.69 -19.36 5.81
C CYS A 164 -2.22 -19.40 6.11
N SER A 165 -2.70 -20.41 6.80
CA SER A 165 -4.11 -20.58 7.19
C SER A 165 -4.46 -19.88 8.52
N ASN A 166 -3.87 -18.68 8.78
CA ASN A 166 -4.05 -17.97 10.04
C ASN A 166 -5.40 -17.25 10.10
N THR A 167 -6.09 -17.43 11.21
CA THR A 167 -7.37 -16.79 11.54
C THR A 167 -7.36 -16.30 12.98
N GLY A 168 -8.34 -15.49 13.36
CA GLY A 168 -8.49 -15.00 14.72
C GLY A 168 -7.25 -14.22 15.19
N THR A 169 -6.86 -14.42 16.44
CA THR A 169 -5.72 -13.73 17.06
C THR A 169 -4.39 -13.98 16.36
N ASN A 170 -4.24 -15.12 15.70
CA ASN A 170 -3.01 -15.48 15.01
C ASN A 170 -2.78 -14.68 13.72
N SER A 171 -3.77 -13.93 13.25
CA SER A 171 -3.68 -13.09 12.05
C SER A 171 -3.36 -11.62 12.33
N GLN A 172 -3.13 -11.24 13.58
CA GLN A 172 -2.91 -9.87 14.04
C GLN A 172 -1.67 -9.79 14.91
N LEU A 173 -1.05 -8.60 15.01
CA LEU A 173 0.07 -8.37 15.94
C LEU A 173 -0.41 -8.32 17.37
N ASP A 174 -1.48 -7.54 17.58
CA ASP A 174 -2.12 -7.34 18.86
C ASP A 174 -3.63 -7.35 18.66
N THR A 175 -4.32 -7.96 19.59
CA THR A 175 -5.78 -8.15 19.50
C THR A 175 -6.57 -7.07 20.22
N LYS A 176 -5.91 -6.23 21.02
CA LYS A 176 -6.57 -5.27 21.91
C LYS A 176 -5.77 -3.98 22.09
N SER A 177 -5.57 -3.26 21.01
CA SER A 177 -4.94 -1.95 21.05
C SER A 177 -5.94 -0.85 20.72
N ALA A 178 -5.98 0.18 21.57
CA ALA A 178 -6.66 1.41 21.22
C ALA A 178 -5.95 2.04 20.02
N PHE A 179 -6.72 2.65 19.11
CA PHE A 179 -6.12 3.41 18.02
C PHE A 179 -5.29 4.56 18.59
N ASN A 180 -5.84 5.19 19.62
CA ASN A 180 -5.18 6.24 20.35
C ASN A 180 -5.51 6.13 21.85
N SER A 181 -4.52 5.87 22.68
CA SER A 181 -4.74 5.69 24.12
C SER A 181 -4.75 7.02 24.86
N ALA A 182 -5.59 7.13 25.90
CA ALA A 182 -5.50 8.21 26.86
C ALA A 182 -4.19 8.09 27.65
N SER A 183 -3.29 9.05 27.53
CA SER A 183 -2.20 9.21 28.50
C SER A 183 -2.77 9.73 29.79
N SER A 184 -2.50 9.07 30.91
CA SER A 184 -2.98 9.45 32.24
C SER A 184 -2.52 10.85 32.70
N SER A 185 -1.52 11.43 32.07
CA SER A 185 -0.99 12.76 32.36
C SER A 185 -1.55 13.86 31.47
N ILE A 186 -2.26 13.51 30.39
CA ILE A 186 -2.83 14.48 29.46
C ILE A 186 -4.31 14.13 29.25
N THR A 187 -5.14 14.51 30.18
CA THR A 187 -6.59 14.23 30.28
C THR A 187 -7.40 14.65 29.04
N TYR A 188 -6.74 15.17 28.00
CA TYR A 188 -7.43 15.92 26.97
C TYR A 188 -7.07 15.55 25.52
N THR A 189 -6.06 14.74 25.25
CA THR A 189 -5.54 14.66 23.89
C THR A 189 -5.94 13.43 23.10
N SER A 190 -6.15 12.31 23.74
CA SER A 190 -6.24 11.04 23.04
C SER A 190 -7.61 10.73 22.43
N LEU A 191 -8.69 11.12 23.10
CA LEU A 191 -10.05 10.81 22.64
C LEU A 191 -10.53 11.66 21.48
N THR A 192 -9.90 12.81 21.26
CA THR A 192 -10.27 13.75 20.19
C THR A 192 -9.28 13.80 19.04
N SER A 193 -8.09 13.22 19.20
CA SER A 193 -7.07 13.18 18.16
C SER A 193 -7.32 12.07 17.17
N VAL A 194 -7.29 12.36 15.88
CA VAL A 194 -7.58 11.41 14.81
C VAL A 194 -6.44 11.36 13.82
N GLY A 195 -6.23 10.16 13.30
CA GLY A 195 -5.24 9.89 12.30
C GLY A 195 -4.05 9.09 12.82
N TYR A 196 -3.29 8.56 11.89
CA TYR A 196 -2.08 7.79 12.16
C TYR A 196 -1.01 8.64 12.85
N MET A 197 -0.96 9.94 12.49
CA MET A 197 -0.32 11.01 13.25
C MET A 197 -1.28 12.20 13.36
N TYR A 198 -1.11 13.03 14.38
CA TYR A 198 -2.00 14.15 14.69
C TYR A 198 -1.29 15.29 15.42
N GLY A 199 -1.96 16.44 15.55
CA GLY A 199 -1.50 17.60 16.33
C GLY A 199 -2.14 17.69 17.71
N ASP A 200 -2.05 18.87 18.31
CA ASP A 200 -2.64 19.16 19.64
C ASP A 200 -4.16 19.15 19.60
N LYS A 201 -4.75 18.81 20.72
CA LYS A 201 -6.19 18.85 20.94
C LYS A 201 -6.76 20.26 20.94
N ILE A 202 -7.97 20.39 20.40
CA ILE A 202 -8.79 21.59 20.46
C ILE A 202 -10.09 21.27 21.22
N LEU A 203 -10.50 22.18 22.09
CA LEU A 203 -11.79 22.08 22.80
C LEU A 203 -12.93 22.40 21.83
N ILE A 204 -13.89 21.50 21.73
CA ILE A 204 -15.00 21.57 20.75
C ILE A 204 -16.04 22.62 21.08
N ALA A 205 -16.09 23.13 22.31
CA ALA A 205 -16.93 24.27 22.63
C ALA A 205 -16.72 25.50 21.70
N GLU A 206 -15.65 25.45 20.89
CA GLU A 206 -15.26 26.51 19.98
C GLU A 206 -15.20 26.00 18.53
N ARG A 207 -16.37 25.68 17.97
CA ARG A 207 -16.52 25.12 16.61
C ARG A 207 -15.69 25.82 15.52
N GLU A 208 -15.69 27.14 15.51
CA GLU A 208 -14.98 27.94 14.51
C GLU A 208 -13.48 27.75 14.62
N LYS A 209 -12.95 27.67 15.84
CA LYS A 209 -11.55 27.31 16.06
C LYS A 209 -11.25 25.90 15.59
N TYR A 210 -12.15 24.95 15.87
CA TYR A 210 -11.97 23.56 15.45
C TYR A 210 -11.90 23.44 13.93
N LYS A 211 -12.82 24.09 13.20
CA LYS A 211 -12.81 24.15 11.75
C LYS A 211 -11.50 24.74 11.23
N THR A 212 -11.09 25.90 11.75
CA THR A 212 -9.86 26.59 11.38
C THR A 212 -8.62 25.74 11.61
N HIS A 213 -8.60 24.87 12.63
CA HIS A 213 -7.48 24.00 12.93
C HIS A 213 -7.45 22.69 12.13
N LEU A 214 -8.59 22.26 11.58
CA LEU A 214 -8.69 21.12 10.69
C LEU A 214 -8.38 21.48 9.24
N GLU A 215 -8.58 22.74 8.85
CA GLU A 215 -8.24 23.24 7.54
C GLU A 215 -6.73 23.49 7.44
N ASP A 216 -6.15 23.28 6.27
CA ASP A 216 -4.76 23.62 6.01
C ASP A 216 -4.63 25.14 5.76
N LEU A 217 -4.22 25.88 6.77
CA LEU A 217 -4.06 27.34 6.71
C LEU A 217 -2.61 27.78 6.50
N GLY A 218 -1.73 26.89 6.06
CA GLY A 218 -0.34 27.21 5.75
C GLY A 218 0.59 27.39 6.96
N THR A 219 0.07 27.35 8.20
CA THR A 219 0.89 27.39 9.42
C THR A 219 0.60 26.17 10.29
N SER A 220 1.67 25.47 10.71
CA SER A 220 1.56 24.26 11.55
C SER A 220 1.26 24.58 13.02
N LYS A 221 1.40 25.84 13.45
CA LYS A 221 1.26 26.25 14.85
C LYS A 221 0.35 27.47 14.98
N TYR A 222 -0.26 27.62 16.15
CA TYR A 222 -1.03 28.80 16.56
C TYR A 222 -0.80 29.09 18.04
N THR A 223 -1.05 30.33 18.46
CA THR A 223 -0.92 30.74 19.86
C THR A 223 -2.31 30.92 20.46
N GLU A 224 -2.53 30.33 21.61
CA GLU A 224 -3.75 30.40 22.39
C GLU A 224 -3.44 31.05 23.75
N THR A 225 -4.33 31.91 24.24
CA THR A 225 -4.24 32.47 25.60
C THR A 225 -5.17 31.69 26.51
N LEU A 226 -4.61 30.97 27.46
CA LEU A 226 -5.36 30.23 28.49
C LEU A 226 -4.99 30.74 29.87
N ALA A 227 -5.98 31.14 30.66
CA ALA A 227 -5.77 31.61 32.03
C ALA A 227 -4.66 32.67 32.19
N GLY A 228 -4.51 33.58 31.20
CA GLY A 228 -3.52 34.65 31.24
C GLY A 228 -2.12 34.25 30.71
N SER A 229 -1.93 33.03 30.29
CA SER A 229 -0.67 32.53 29.68
C SER A 229 -0.84 32.25 28.20
N SER A 230 0.16 32.62 27.38
CA SER A 230 0.19 32.26 25.98
C SER A 230 0.81 30.89 25.76
N ILE A 231 0.10 29.99 25.11
CA ILE A 231 0.54 28.64 24.80
C ILE A 231 0.58 28.48 23.28
N THR A 232 1.71 28.03 22.75
CA THR A 232 1.83 27.67 21.34
C THR A 232 1.45 26.19 21.17
N ARG A 233 0.47 25.94 20.29
CA ARG A 233 -0.04 24.60 20.00
C ARG A 233 0.19 24.23 18.54
N THR A 234 0.36 22.95 18.28
CA THR A 234 0.36 22.38 16.92
C THR A 234 -1.09 22.19 16.46
N ARG A 235 -1.38 22.53 15.21
CA ARG A 235 -2.73 22.34 14.65
C ARG A 235 -3.12 20.87 14.67
N HIS A 236 -4.40 20.61 14.89
CA HIS A 236 -4.94 19.26 15.03
C HIS A 236 -4.71 18.36 13.80
N ASN A 237 -4.70 18.94 12.61
CA ASN A 237 -4.47 18.24 11.35
C ASN A 237 -3.00 18.12 10.96
N GLN A 238 -2.06 18.49 11.83
CA GLN A 238 -0.64 18.32 11.63
C GLN A 238 -0.14 16.98 12.19
N ASN A 239 1.07 16.58 11.80
CA ASN A 239 1.65 15.27 12.12
C ASN A 239 2.69 15.36 13.26
N ALA A 240 2.33 16.02 14.36
CA ALA A 240 3.25 16.25 15.47
C ALA A 240 3.40 15.04 16.42
N TYR A 241 2.38 14.22 16.53
CA TYR A 241 2.31 13.09 17.46
C TYR A 241 1.92 11.81 16.75
N SER A 242 2.53 10.69 17.13
CA SER A 242 2.15 9.37 16.65
C SER A 242 0.97 8.81 17.44
N SER A 243 0.05 8.12 16.77
CA SER A 243 -1.00 7.34 17.43
C SER A 243 -0.41 6.14 18.18
N ALA A 244 -1.17 5.56 19.12
CA ALA A 244 -0.74 4.36 19.82
C ALA A 244 -0.54 3.18 18.85
N VAL A 245 -1.43 3.05 17.86
CA VAL A 245 -1.31 2.03 16.82
C VAL A 245 -0.05 2.24 15.98
N LYS A 246 0.29 3.48 15.60
CA LYS A 246 1.55 3.76 14.88
C LYS A 246 2.77 3.32 15.67
N ASN A 247 2.81 3.62 16.96
CA ASN A 247 3.94 3.21 17.82
C ASN A 247 4.10 1.68 17.88
N ILE A 248 2.99 0.93 17.90
CA ILE A 248 3.01 -0.54 17.86
C ILE A 248 3.59 -1.02 16.52
N VAL A 249 3.11 -0.46 15.42
CA VAL A 249 3.52 -0.83 14.06
C VAL A 249 5.00 -0.50 13.83
N ASP A 250 5.46 0.67 14.23
CA ASP A 250 6.85 1.10 14.10
C ASP A 250 7.79 0.24 14.93
N THR A 251 7.42 -0.07 16.19
CA THR A 251 8.19 -0.95 17.05
C THR A 251 8.33 -2.33 16.45
N TRP A 252 7.22 -2.91 16.00
CA TRP A 252 7.23 -4.21 15.34
C TRP A 252 8.10 -4.22 14.07
N TYR A 253 7.98 -3.19 13.22
CA TYR A 253 8.79 -3.06 12.01
C TYR A 253 10.28 -3.01 12.32
N LYS A 254 10.66 -2.19 13.29
CA LYS A 254 12.06 -2.03 13.75
C LYS A 254 12.65 -3.35 14.21
N GLU A 255 11.91 -4.10 15.00
CA GLU A 255 12.38 -5.36 15.60
C GLU A 255 12.44 -6.52 14.60
N ASN A 256 11.52 -6.55 13.62
CA ASN A 256 11.30 -7.75 12.80
C ASN A 256 11.66 -7.58 11.32
N ILE A 257 11.61 -6.37 10.78
CA ILE A 257 11.77 -6.11 9.35
C ILE A 257 13.04 -5.33 9.03
N LEU A 258 13.33 -4.29 9.80
CA LEU A 258 14.29 -3.24 9.44
C LEU A 258 15.66 -3.80 9.05
N THR A 259 16.23 -4.68 9.87
CA THR A 259 17.63 -5.12 9.71
C THR A 259 17.84 -6.06 8.53
N ASN A 260 16.93 -7.02 8.33
CA ASN A 260 17.18 -8.14 7.43
C ASN A 260 16.30 -8.13 6.16
N PHE A 261 15.19 -7.40 6.18
CA PHE A 261 14.16 -7.51 5.14
C PHE A 261 13.79 -6.18 4.48
N SER A 262 14.13 -5.03 5.06
CA SER A 262 13.74 -3.71 4.53
C SER A 262 14.21 -3.44 3.09
N GLY A 263 15.27 -4.11 2.64
CA GLY A 263 15.83 -3.94 1.29
C GLY A 263 14.86 -4.24 0.14
N MET A 264 13.85 -5.08 0.38
CA MET A 264 12.81 -5.42 -0.62
C MET A 264 11.58 -4.51 -0.56
N LEU A 265 11.51 -3.61 0.39
CA LEU A 265 10.36 -2.73 0.57
C LEU A 265 10.54 -1.42 -0.18
N GLU A 266 9.44 -0.89 -0.70
CA GLU A 266 9.36 0.44 -1.28
C GLU A 266 8.60 1.40 -0.36
N ASP A 267 8.90 2.69 -0.53
CA ASP A 267 8.24 3.77 0.18
C ASP A 267 7.03 4.25 -0.63
N THR A 268 5.88 3.69 -0.36
CA THR A 268 4.60 4.05 -1.00
C THR A 268 3.78 4.98 -0.12
N ILE A 269 2.73 5.58 -0.68
CA ILE A 269 1.83 6.45 0.06
C ILE A 269 0.85 5.62 0.91
N TRP A 270 0.77 5.94 2.21
CA TRP A 270 -0.33 5.58 3.10
C TRP A 270 -1.19 6.81 3.35
N CYS A 271 -2.42 6.81 2.84
CA CYS A 271 -3.30 7.96 2.95
C CYS A 271 -4.04 7.99 4.29
N ASN A 272 -3.79 9.03 5.08
CA ASN A 272 -4.50 9.24 6.35
C ASN A 272 -5.89 9.89 6.17
N ASP A 273 -6.13 10.57 5.07
CA ASP A 273 -7.40 11.14 4.58
C ASP A 273 -8.24 11.90 5.63
N ARG A 274 -7.65 12.91 6.25
CA ARG A 274 -8.34 13.81 7.22
C ARG A 274 -9.07 14.97 6.55
N ALA A 275 -9.31 14.93 5.25
CA ALA A 275 -10.15 15.91 4.57
C ALA A 275 -11.55 15.92 5.19
N LEU A 276 -12.12 17.12 5.41
CA LEU A 276 -13.46 17.23 5.95
C LEU A 276 -14.52 16.91 4.91
N SER A 277 -15.63 16.34 5.36
CA SER A 277 -16.85 16.20 4.57
C SER A 277 -17.40 17.55 4.16
N THR A 278 -17.86 17.67 2.93
CA THR A 278 -18.62 18.81 2.41
C THR A 278 -20.12 18.53 2.32
N GLY A 279 -20.54 17.31 2.67
CA GLY A 279 -21.94 16.85 2.60
C GLY A 279 -22.79 17.26 3.81
N THR A 280 -23.87 16.53 4.04
CA THR A 280 -24.83 16.75 5.13
C THR A 280 -24.18 16.82 6.51
N TYR A 281 -23.13 16.03 6.71
CA TYR A 281 -22.39 15.95 7.97
C TYR A 281 -21.08 16.77 7.92
N SER A 282 -21.05 17.85 7.14
CA SER A 282 -19.94 18.79 7.18
C SER A 282 -19.84 19.46 8.55
N ILE A 283 -18.67 19.98 8.88
CA ILE A 283 -18.45 20.71 10.13
C ILE A 283 -19.30 21.98 10.20
N ASP A 284 -19.69 22.56 9.07
CA ASP A 284 -20.57 23.73 9.01
C ASP A 284 -21.98 23.44 9.55
N ASN A 285 -22.42 22.18 9.44
CA ASN A 285 -23.72 21.71 9.95
C ASN A 285 -23.61 21.05 11.34
N PHE A 286 -22.50 21.21 12.05
CA PHE A 286 -22.21 20.53 13.30
C PHE A 286 -23.22 20.80 14.41
N ASP A 287 -23.79 22.01 14.47
CA ASP A 287 -24.76 22.39 15.52
C ASP A 287 -26.06 21.60 15.38
N SER A 288 -26.47 21.31 14.16
CA SER A 288 -27.72 20.57 13.86
C SER A 288 -27.52 19.06 13.84
N ASN A 289 -26.29 18.57 13.86
CA ASN A 289 -25.97 17.15 13.77
C ASN A 289 -25.35 16.61 15.06
N THR A 290 -25.41 15.28 15.23
CA THR A 290 -24.77 14.58 16.35
C THR A 290 -23.27 14.34 16.12
N TYR A 291 -22.79 14.51 14.90
CA TYR A 291 -21.39 14.38 14.52
C TYR A 291 -21.08 15.21 13.26
N PHE A 292 -19.81 15.48 13.02
CA PHE A 292 -19.32 15.82 11.68
C PHE A 292 -18.47 14.67 11.12
N ALA A 293 -18.33 14.59 9.80
CA ALA A 293 -17.65 13.51 9.11
C ALA A 293 -16.38 13.98 8.41
N TYR A 294 -15.50 13.03 8.13
CA TYR A 294 -14.40 13.17 7.17
C TYR A 294 -14.84 12.70 5.77
N ALA A 295 -14.15 13.15 4.73
CA ALA A 295 -14.50 12.87 3.33
C ALA A 295 -14.56 11.38 3.01
N GLY A 296 -13.70 10.57 3.65
CA GLY A 296 -13.74 9.12 3.53
C GLY A 296 -15.09 8.53 3.91
N ARG A 297 -15.80 9.11 4.89
CA ARG A 297 -17.13 8.64 5.26
C ARG A 297 -18.18 8.94 4.19
N ASP A 298 -18.18 10.13 3.61
CA ASP A 298 -19.11 10.44 2.51
C ASP A 298 -18.90 9.50 1.34
N ARG A 299 -17.65 9.29 0.97
CA ARG A 299 -17.25 8.45 -0.16
C ARG A 299 -17.62 6.98 0.04
N LEU A 300 -17.40 6.44 1.24
CA LEU A 300 -17.56 5.00 1.50
C LEU A 300 -18.92 4.61 2.08
N VAL A 301 -19.56 5.51 2.83
CA VAL A 301 -20.84 5.22 3.50
C VAL A 301 -22.02 5.72 2.69
N THR A 302 -21.89 6.88 2.05
CA THR A 302 -23.00 7.52 1.32
C THR A 302 -23.02 7.08 -0.16
N SER A 303 -21.86 7.05 -0.82
CA SER A 303 -21.78 6.84 -2.27
C SER A 303 -21.14 5.52 -2.67
N THR A 304 -20.41 4.84 -1.79
CA THR A 304 -19.62 3.63 -2.08
C THR A 304 -18.70 3.80 -3.30
N THR A 305 -17.99 4.94 -3.32
CA THR A 305 -17.05 5.32 -4.37
C THR A 305 -15.63 5.39 -3.82
N PRO A 306 -14.99 4.24 -3.50
CA PRO A 306 -13.64 4.23 -2.95
C PRO A 306 -12.63 4.86 -3.91
N SER A 307 -11.58 5.46 -3.36
CA SER A 307 -10.51 6.11 -4.11
C SER A 307 -9.16 5.77 -3.49
N LEU A 308 -8.16 5.49 -4.32
CA LEU A 308 -6.77 5.36 -3.88
C LEU A 308 -6.00 6.69 -3.95
N THR A 309 -6.64 7.75 -4.43
CA THR A 309 -6.06 9.09 -4.48
C THR A 309 -6.11 9.74 -3.11
N CYS A 310 -4.98 10.24 -2.63
CA CYS A 310 -4.89 10.99 -1.39
C CYS A 310 -5.05 12.49 -1.67
N SER A 311 -6.14 13.09 -1.20
CA SER A 311 -6.55 14.45 -1.57
C SER A 311 -5.68 15.56 -0.97
N ARG A 312 -4.94 15.28 0.11
CA ARG A 312 -4.16 16.29 0.86
C ARG A 312 -2.71 15.84 1.00
N ASP A 313 -1.78 16.71 0.66
CA ASP A 313 -0.34 16.40 0.76
C ASP A 313 0.11 16.08 2.19
N ILE A 314 -0.47 16.76 3.19
CA ILE A 314 -0.18 16.49 4.61
C ILE A 314 -0.60 15.08 5.05
N ASP A 315 -1.51 14.43 4.34
CA ASP A 315 -2.02 13.09 4.62
C ASP A 315 -1.37 11.99 3.78
N LYS A 316 -0.44 12.34 2.87
CA LYS A 316 0.34 11.40 2.06
C LYS A 316 1.55 10.89 2.84
N PHE A 317 1.33 9.97 3.75
CA PHE A 317 2.39 9.45 4.60
C PHE A 317 3.40 8.61 3.83
N THR A 318 4.66 9.02 3.90
CA THR A 318 5.84 8.38 3.31
C THR A 318 7.05 8.61 4.19
N VAL A 319 8.14 7.87 3.97
CA VAL A 319 9.44 8.12 4.60
C VAL A 319 10.17 9.26 3.88
N SER A 320 10.10 9.26 2.55
CA SER A 320 10.75 10.28 1.73
C SER A 320 9.80 11.43 1.38
N LYS A 321 10.27 12.67 1.53
CA LYS A 321 9.56 13.88 1.08
C LYS A 321 9.39 13.96 -0.44
N SER A 322 10.14 13.20 -1.22
CA SER A 322 9.97 13.15 -2.66
C SER A 322 8.71 12.38 -3.09
N ASN A 323 8.21 11.50 -2.22
CA ASN A 323 7.08 10.63 -2.50
C ASN A 323 5.79 11.10 -1.82
N GLY A 324 5.90 11.89 -0.75
CA GLY A 324 4.77 12.39 0.02
C GLY A 324 5.21 13.36 1.11
N ASN A 325 4.65 13.28 2.33
CA ASN A 325 4.92 14.23 3.40
C ASN A 325 6.27 14.01 4.12
N GLY A 326 6.83 12.80 4.06
CA GLY A 326 8.10 12.46 4.71
C GLY A 326 8.01 12.34 6.24
N ASP A 327 6.84 12.09 6.80
CA ASP A 327 6.62 12.06 8.25
C ASP A 327 6.69 10.65 8.85
N LEU A 328 6.83 9.60 8.02
CA LEU A 328 7.06 8.24 8.51
C LEU A 328 8.55 8.00 8.82
N GLU A 329 8.80 7.29 9.91
CA GLU A 329 10.13 6.75 10.23
C GLU A 329 10.43 5.50 9.40
N TYR A 330 9.42 4.68 9.15
CA TYR A 330 9.51 3.42 8.40
C TYR A 330 8.43 3.32 7.32
N PRO A 331 8.69 2.61 6.20
CA PRO A 331 7.72 2.42 5.13
C PRO A 331 6.67 1.35 5.50
N VAL A 332 5.92 1.63 6.55
CA VAL A 332 4.88 0.75 7.10
C VAL A 332 3.69 1.57 7.58
N GLY A 333 2.49 1.04 7.36
CA GLY A 333 1.24 1.66 7.80
C GLY A 333 0.15 0.63 8.04
N LEU A 334 -1.10 1.06 7.96
CA LEU A 334 -2.29 0.19 7.95
C LEU A 334 -2.98 0.29 6.58
N LEU A 335 -3.87 -0.64 6.28
CA LEU A 335 -4.76 -0.49 5.14
C LEU A 335 -5.67 0.71 5.33
N THR A 336 -6.06 1.36 4.23
CA THR A 336 -7.10 2.38 4.24
C THR A 336 -8.50 1.74 4.15
N ALA A 337 -9.53 2.48 4.55
CA ALA A 337 -10.91 2.03 4.38
C ALA A 337 -11.29 1.85 2.90
N ASP A 338 -10.69 2.62 2.01
CA ASP A 338 -10.86 2.49 0.56
C ASP A 338 -10.28 1.15 0.04
N GLU A 339 -9.09 0.76 0.49
CA GLU A 339 -8.49 -0.54 0.16
C GLU A 339 -9.35 -1.71 0.68
N ILE A 340 -9.93 -1.57 1.88
CA ILE A 340 -10.89 -2.53 2.44
C ILE A 340 -12.15 -2.63 1.54
N THR A 341 -12.65 -1.49 1.05
CA THR A 341 -13.84 -1.46 0.17
C THR A 341 -13.55 -2.09 -1.19
N TYR A 342 -12.39 -1.81 -1.80
CA TYR A 342 -11.94 -2.49 -3.01
C TYR A 342 -11.80 -4.00 -2.79
N ALA A 343 -11.33 -4.43 -1.64
CA ALA A 343 -11.25 -5.85 -1.26
C ALA A 343 -12.61 -6.53 -1.09
N GLY A 344 -13.71 -5.76 -1.18
CA GLY A 344 -15.07 -6.30 -1.16
C GLY A 344 -15.78 -6.19 0.17
N VAL A 345 -15.31 -5.32 1.07
CA VAL A 345 -15.90 -5.11 2.39
C VAL A 345 -16.51 -3.71 2.46
N GLY A 346 -17.81 -3.63 2.26
CA GLY A 346 -18.55 -2.36 2.25
C GLY A 346 -19.20 -2.02 3.60
N TRP A 347 -19.69 -0.79 3.70
CA TRP A 347 -20.44 -0.32 4.87
C TRP A 347 -21.79 -1.03 5.03
N PHE A 348 -22.50 -1.24 3.93
CA PHE A 348 -23.85 -1.84 3.90
C PHE A 348 -23.87 -3.33 3.61
N GLY A 349 -22.77 -3.92 3.22
CA GLY A 349 -22.67 -5.33 2.85
C GLY A 349 -21.96 -6.15 3.91
N TYR A 350 -22.63 -7.13 4.48
CA TYR A 350 -21.94 -8.17 5.23
C TYR A 350 -21.12 -9.01 4.26
N SER A 351 -19.83 -9.06 4.45
CA SER A 351 -18.95 -9.90 3.66
C SER A 351 -18.03 -10.70 4.56
N SER A 352 -18.59 -11.80 5.10
CA SER A 352 -17.76 -12.93 5.52
C SER A 352 -16.95 -13.50 4.34
N ASP A 353 -17.27 -13.07 3.13
CA ASP A 353 -16.70 -13.53 1.87
C ASP A 353 -15.57 -12.60 1.38
N SER A 354 -14.63 -12.29 2.27
CA SER A 354 -13.42 -11.52 1.95
C SER A 354 -12.18 -12.26 2.44
N TYR A 355 -11.12 -12.22 1.64
CA TYR A 355 -9.80 -12.73 2.06
C TYR A 355 -9.22 -11.99 3.28
N LEU A 356 -9.76 -10.82 3.61
CA LEU A 356 -9.38 -10.05 4.81
C LEU A 356 -10.08 -10.54 6.07
N ALA A 357 -11.12 -11.38 5.93
CA ALA A 357 -11.89 -11.91 7.05
C ALA A 357 -11.03 -12.83 7.94
N THR A 358 -10.83 -12.44 9.18
CA THR A 358 -10.08 -13.20 10.18
C THR A 358 -10.95 -13.62 11.37
N GLY A 359 -12.23 -13.21 11.37
CA GLY A 359 -13.17 -13.39 12.48
C GLY A 359 -13.00 -12.36 13.61
N LEU A 360 -12.06 -11.41 13.48
CA LEU A 360 -11.82 -10.36 14.47
C LEU A 360 -11.85 -8.97 13.85
N ARG A 361 -12.13 -7.98 14.69
CA ARG A 361 -12.00 -6.56 14.33
C ARG A 361 -10.54 -6.14 14.30
N PHE A 362 -10.20 -5.26 13.36
CA PHE A 362 -8.90 -4.60 13.31
C PHE A 362 -9.02 -3.16 12.80
N TRP A 363 -8.10 -2.31 13.22
CA TRP A 363 -8.04 -0.93 12.81
C TRP A 363 -7.59 -0.78 11.36
N VAL A 364 -8.18 0.19 10.66
CA VAL A 364 -7.66 0.71 9.40
C VAL A 364 -7.21 2.17 9.58
N MET A 365 -6.55 2.75 8.58
CA MET A 365 -5.90 4.04 8.76
C MET A 365 -6.85 5.24 8.69
N THR A 366 -7.97 5.12 7.97
CA THR A 366 -8.83 6.22 7.54
C THR A 366 -9.73 6.76 8.67
N PRO A 367 -9.68 8.05 9.01
CA PRO A 367 -10.65 8.69 9.89
C PRO A 367 -12.08 8.63 9.35
N SER A 368 -13.05 8.50 10.24
CA SER A 368 -14.46 8.40 9.87
C SER A 368 -15.27 9.63 10.26
N ARG A 369 -15.33 9.96 11.55
CA ARG A 369 -16.17 11.05 12.06
C ARG A 369 -15.73 11.47 13.46
N TYR A 370 -16.21 12.64 13.89
CA TYR A 370 -16.20 13.04 15.28
C TYR A 370 -17.62 13.01 15.84
N VAL A 371 -17.82 12.35 16.97
CA VAL A 371 -19.13 12.19 17.63
C VAL A 371 -19.24 13.14 18.80
N LYS A 372 -20.26 14.01 18.74
CA LYS A 372 -20.48 15.11 19.71
C LYS A 372 -20.80 14.61 21.11
N VAL A 373 -21.67 13.60 21.21
CA VAL A 373 -22.16 13.10 22.51
C VAL A 373 -21.06 12.44 23.32
N SER A 374 -20.21 11.63 22.66
CA SER A 374 -19.07 10.97 23.32
C SER A 374 -17.83 11.85 23.39
N ASN A 375 -17.82 13.00 22.71
CA ASN A 375 -16.65 13.86 22.58
C ASN A 375 -15.43 13.12 22.05
N GLU A 376 -15.63 12.26 21.03
CA GLU A 376 -14.65 11.30 20.58
C GLU A 376 -14.54 11.24 19.05
N GLN A 377 -13.30 11.10 18.57
CA GLN A 377 -13.01 10.80 17.19
C GLN A 377 -13.23 9.31 16.91
N HIS A 378 -13.74 9.00 15.73
CA HIS A 378 -13.90 7.66 15.23
C HIS A 378 -13.01 7.42 14.01
N VAL A 379 -12.37 6.26 13.96
CA VAL A 379 -11.61 5.74 12.83
C VAL A 379 -12.37 4.56 12.25
N PHE A 380 -12.24 4.32 10.94
CA PHE A 380 -12.79 3.11 10.35
C PHE A 380 -12.06 1.87 10.88
N ASP A 381 -12.79 0.78 10.97
CA ASP A 381 -12.29 -0.54 11.33
C ASP A 381 -12.90 -1.61 10.42
N TYR A 382 -12.21 -2.74 10.28
CA TYR A 382 -12.81 -3.96 9.78
C TYR A 382 -13.56 -4.62 10.92
N ASN A 383 -14.89 -4.68 10.83
CA ASN A 383 -15.74 -5.26 11.87
C ASN A 383 -16.22 -6.65 11.47
N ALA A 384 -15.31 -7.61 11.49
CA ALA A 384 -15.51 -9.03 11.25
C ALA A 384 -16.22 -9.40 9.92
N GLU A 385 -17.17 -8.61 9.43
CA GLU A 385 -17.98 -8.87 8.24
C GLU A 385 -18.28 -7.63 7.40
N ARG A 386 -17.92 -6.45 7.87
CA ARG A 386 -18.19 -5.16 7.18
C ARG A 386 -17.18 -4.09 7.52
N LEU A 387 -17.17 -3.03 6.72
CA LEU A 387 -16.52 -1.78 7.11
C LEU A 387 -17.32 -1.15 8.24
N GLY A 388 -16.71 -1.02 9.42
CA GLY A 388 -17.27 -0.36 10.60
C GLY A 388 -16.54 0.95 10.88
N ASN A 389 -16.89 1.61 11.96
CA ASN A 389 -16.09 2.65 12.58
C ASN A 389 -16.36 2.67 14.09
N ASP A 390 -15.33 3.03 14.86
CA ASP A 390 -15.49 3.12 16.31
C ASP A 390 -14.59 4.18 16.89
N GLY A 391 -14.84 4.53 18.17
CA GLY A 391 -14.06 5.48 18.93
C GLY A 391 -12.61 5.07 19.06
N VAL A 392 -11.70 6.02 18.96
CA VAL A 392 -10.25 5.77 19.00
C VAL A 392 -9.76 5.15 20.30
N SER A 393 -10.55 5.21 21.37
CA SER A 393 -10.25 4.60 22.68
C SER A 393 -10.61 3.10 22.75
N ASN A 394 -11.40 2.58 21.83
CA ASN A 394 -11.71 1.16 21.76
C ASN A 394 -10.52 0.34 21.32
N ALA A 395 -10.48 -0.94 21.70
CA ALA A 395 -9.32 -1.80 21.48
C ALA A 395 -9.62 -2.88 20.44
N TYR A 396 -8.90 -2.83 19.30
CA TYR A 396 -9.01 -3.80 18.21
C TYR A 396 -7.64 -4.27 17.76
N GLY A 397 -7.61 -5.22 16.84
CA GLY A 397 -6.40 -5.79 16.29
C GLY A 397 -5.60 -4.81 15.43
N VAL A 398 -4.32 -5.08 15.30
CA VAL A 398 -3.38 -4.32 14.48
C VAL A 398 -2.78 -5.24 13.44
N ARG A 399 -2.92 -4.88 12.16
CA ARG A 399 -2.37 -5.60 11.01
C ARG A 399 -1.52 -4.65 10.18
N PRO A 400 -0.20 -4.65 10.34
CA PRO A 400 0.69 -3.82 9.52
C PRO A 400 0.55 -4.11 8.04
N SER A 401 0.78 -3.09 7.22
CA SER A 401 0.86 -3.19 5.77
C SER A 401 2.19 -2.61 5.30
N VAL A 402 2.84 -3.31 4.37
CA VAL A 402 4.07 -2.88 3.69
C VAL A 402 3.91 -3.05 2.19
N SER A 403 4.81 -2.46 1.41
CA SER A 403 4.83 -2.62 -0.04
C SER A 403 6.17 -3.22 -0.50
N LEU A 404 6.11 -4.35 -1.20
CA LEU A 404 7.27 -4.93 -1.87
C LEU A 404 7.59 -4.11 -3.11
N LYS A 405 8.86 -3.99 -3.45
CA LYS A 405 9.34 -3.36 -4.69
C LYS A 405 8.81 -4.09 -5.94
N ASN A 406 8.76 -3.36 -7.03
CA ASN A 406 8.56 -3.96 -8.36
C ASN A 406 9.69 -4.94 -8.68
N GLY A 407 9.35 -6.03 -9.38
CA GLY A 407 10.30 -7.04 -9.82
C GLY A 407 10.72 -8.05 -8.74
N VAL A 408 9.90 -8.23 -7.70
CA VAL A 408 10.08 -9.31 -6.73
C VAL A 408 9.77 -10.66 -7.36
N ASP A 409 10.76 -11.56 -7.35
CA ASP A 409 10.64 -12.90 -7.92
C ASP A 409 9.95 -13.88 -6.95
N ILE A 410 9.10 -14.74 -7.50
CA ILE A 410 8.51 -15.87 -6.80
C ILE A 410 9.52 -17.04 -6.89
N LEU A 411 9.95 -17.54 -5.74
CA LEU A 411 10.80 -18.73 -5.65
C LEU A 411 9.99 -20.02 -5.78
N SER A 412 8.81 -20.04 -5.16
CA SER A 412 7.91 -21.19 -5.16
C SER A 412 6.51 -20.77 -4.71
N GLY A 413 5.58 -21.72 -4.79
CA GLY A 413 4.19 -21.54 -4.34
C GLY A 413 3.26 -21.08 -5.47
N ASN A 414 1.97 -21.14 -5.18
CA ASN A 414 0.89 -20.75 -6.10
C ASN A 414 -0.10 -19.74 -5.45
N GLY A 415 0.24 -19.23 -4.26
CA GLY A 415 -0.54 -18.23 -3.54
C GLY A 415 -1.66 -18.79 -2.67
N THR A 416 -1.88 -20.12 -2.66
CA THR A 416 -2.89 -20.72 -1.76
C THR A 416 -2.40 -20.73 -0.30
N GLU A 417 -3.29 -20.92 0.64
CA GLU A 417 -2.95 -21.00 2.07
C GLU A 417 -2.01 -22.17 2.36
N ASP A 418 -2.20 -23.30 1.67
CA ASP A 418 -1.36 -24.50 1.79
C ASP A 418 -0.03 -24.40 1.04
N ASN A 419 0.05 -23.54 0.03
CA ASN A 419 1.22 -23.35 -0.80
C ASN A 419 1.39 -21.85 -1.17
N PRO A 420 1.66 -20.98 -0.18
CA PRO A 420 1.79 -19.54 -0.38
C PRO A 420 2.98 -19.21 -1.30
N TYR A 421 2.92 -18.07 -1.99
CA TYR A 421 4.08 -17.56 -2.70
C TYR A 421 5.24 -17.35 -1.73
N ILE A 422 6.39 -17.88 -2.03
CA ILE A 422 7.65 -17.60 -1.33
C ILE A 422 8.43 -16.63 -2.20
N VAL A 423 8.75 -15.45 -1.67
CA VAL A 423 9.55 -14.46 -2.38
C VAL A 423 10.95 -14.40 -1.81
N LYS A 424 11.91 -14.10 -2.68
CA LYS A 424 13.32 -14.03 -2.29
C LYS A 424 13.55 -12.74 -1.49
N PRO A 425 14.22 -12.83 -0.33
CA PRO A 425 14.66 -11.64 0.41
C PRO A 425 15.69 -10.84 -0.38
#